data_5152e807a8ea99b22083fbce9fbb7d7a
#
_entry.id   5152e807a8ea99b22083fbce9fbb7d7a
#
_cell.length_a   1.000
_cell.length_b   1.000
_cell.length_c   1.000
_cell.angle_alpha   90.00
_cell.angle_beta   90.00
_cell.angle_gamma   90.00
#
_symmetry.space_group_name_H-M   'P 1'
#
loop_
_entity.id
_entity.type
_entity.pdbx_description
1 polymer ?
#
loop_
_entity_poly.entity_id
_entity_poly.type
_entity_poly.pdbx_seq_one_letter_code
_entity_poly.pdbx_strand_id
1 'polypeptide(L)'
;MVNVVCVNWGTKYSASYTDRLYNMVRRNTTHDFDFYVLTDQIDRYPNYKTVELNTDEVGWWNKLQMFKPGVLPDGEYLYFDLDVVIVDNIDCLFEHESFAAIRDFIRPNEGILPGAEYNSSTLRFNNTQSKGIYEHYINNRKMWKDFQKQVHFFGDQNVISHYLNSYPNFHTPFPDQWLWSYKKGVTRGRHAGDRSQMFGRWIPHGGKVCIFHGEPNPEQVVDDVAWVKKHFR
;
A
#
# COMPACT_ATOMS: atom_id res chain seq x y z
N MET A 1 11.14 18.29 -1.48
CA MET A 1 10.46 17.50 -2.54
C MET A 1 10.21 16.13 -1.95
N VAL A 2 9.00 15.64 -2.02
CA VAL A 2 8.60 14.31 -1.52
C VAL A 2 8.60 13.31 -2.68
N ASN A 3 8.70 12.01 -2.38
CA ASN A 3 8.65 10.98 -3.41
C ASN A 3 7.41 10.11 -3.21
N VAL A 4 6.75 9.78 -4.32
CA VAL A 4 5.68 8.79 -4.37
C VAL A 4 6.15 7.59 -5.18
N VAL A 5 5.83 6.40 -4.73
CA VAL A 5 6.22 5.18 -5.42
C VAL A 5 5.05 4.20 -5.50
N CYS A 6 4.93 3.51 -6.62
CA CYS A 6 4.04 2.36 -6.80
C CYS A 6 4.77 1.21 -7.49
N VAL A 7 4.18 0.02 -7.41
CA VAL A 7 4.66 -1.17 -8.11
C VAL A 7 3.59 -1.63 -9.10
N ASN A 8 3.93 -1.64 -10.39
CA ASN A 8 3.08 -2.21 -11.44
C ASN A 8 3.86 -3.28 -12.20
N TRP A 9 3.74 -4.52 -11.72
CA TRP A 9 4.40 -5.70 -12.25
C TRP A 9 3.44 -6.60 -13.01
N GLY A 10 3.91 -7.16 -14.13
CA GLY A 10 3.13 -8.06 -14.96
C GLY A 10 1.94 -7.37 -15.64
N THR A 11 0.82 -8.09 -15.76
CA THR A 11 -0.33 -7.65 -16.55
C THR A 11 -1.63 -7.51 -15.76
N LYS A 12 -1.58 -7.67 -14.43
CA LYS A 12 -2.77 -7.57 -13.58
C LYS A 12 -3.45 -6.21 -13.69
N TYR A 13 -2.65 -5.14 -13.68
CA TYR A 13 -3.12 -3.77 -13.82
C TYR A 13 -2.63 -3.15 -15.12
N SER A 14 -3.51 -2.49 -15.85
CA SER A 14 -3.12 -1.70 -17.01
C SER A 14 -2.33 -0.44 -16.59
N ALA A 15 -1.65 0.21 -17.56
CA ALA A 15 -0.98 1.48 -17.29
C ALA A 15 -1.92 2.56 -16.76
N SER A 16 -3.20 2.51 -17.15
CA SER A 16 -4.21 3.48 -16.70
C SER A 16 -4.41 3.50 -15.17
N TYR A 17 -4.12 2.41 -14.46
CA TYR A 17 -4.12 2.42 -12.99
C TYR A 17 -3.01 3.30 -12.43
N THR A 18 -1.82 3.24 -13.04
CA THR A 18 -0.69 4.12 -12.67
C THR A 18 -1.02 5.58 -12.95
N ASP A 19 -1.62 5.87 -14.13
CA ASP A 19 -2.02 7.23 -14.50
C ASP A 19 -3.09 7.78 -13.53
N ARG A 20 -4.07 6.97 -13.17
CA ARG A 20 -5.10 7.35 -12.19
C ARG A 20 -4.48 7.59 -10.81
N LEU A 21 -3.55 6.73 -10.35
CA LEU A 21 -2.87 6.95 -9.09
C LEU A 21 -2.08 8.26 -9.11
N TYR A 22 -1.28 8.52 -10.13
CA TYR A 22 -0.58 9.78 -10.30
C TYR A 22 -1.53 10.98 -10.23
N ASN A 23 -2.63 10.92 -10.99
CA ASN A 23 -3.62 11.97 -11.02
C ASN A 23 -4.31 12.18 -9.65
N MET A 24 -4.60 11.10 -8.93
CA MET A 24 -5.16 11.17 -7.57
C MET A 24 -4.19 11.82 -6.61
N VAL A 25 -2.91 11.45 -6.63
CA VAL A 25 -1.86 12.09 -5.81
C VAL A 25 -1.79 13.58 -6.17
N ARG A 26 -1.65 13.92 -7.46
CA ARG A 26 -1.49 15.30 -7.92
C ARG A 26 -2.64 16.22 -7.49
N ARG A 27 -3.86 15.71 -7.47
CA ARG A 27 -5.05 16.48 -7.04
C ARG A 27 -5.18 16.65 -5.54
N ASN A 28 -4.54 15.79 -4.76
CA ASN A 28 -4.77 15.68 -3.32
C ASN A 28 -3.53 15.99 -2.48
N THR A 29 -2.49 16.60 -3.06
CA THR A 29 -1.34 17.12 -2.32
C THR A 29 -0.99 18.53 -2.77
N THR A 30 -0.50 19.34 -1.82
CA THR A 30 0.10 20.65 -2.11
C THR A 30 1.60 20.57 -2.35
N HIS A 31 2.22 19.43 -2.07
CA HIS A 31 3.64 19.21 -2.28
C HIS A 31 3.99 18.99 -3.75
N ASP A 32 5.13 19.48 -4.18
CA ASP A 32 5.80 18.97 -5.38
C ASP A 32 6.39 17.60 -5.07
N PHE A 33 6.19 16.65 -6.00
CA PHE A 33 6.65 15.28 -5.79
C PHE A 33 7.24 14.67 -7.06
N ASP A 34 8.18 13.76 -6.86
CA ASP A 34 8.63 12.80 -7.86
C ASP A 34 7.79 11.54 -7.80
N PHE A 35 7.43 10.99 -8.96
CA PHE A 35 6.62 9.77 -9.04
C PHE A 35 7.42 8.63 -9.67
N TYR A 36 7.63 7.57 -8.88
CA TYR A 36 8.40 6.39 -9.25
C TYR A 36 7.48 5.20 -9.53
N VAL A 37 7.75 4.50 -10.61
CA VAL A 37 7.06 3.25 -10.96
C VAL A 37 8.09 2.12 -11.00
N LEU A 38 8.00 1.20 -10.06
CA LEU A 38 8.75 -0.05 -10.11
C LEU A 38 8.01 -1.02 -11.02
N THR A 39 8.64 -1.46 -12.10
CA THR A 39 7.98 -2.26 -13.14
C THR A 39 8.95 -3.18 -13.87
N ASP A 40 8.45 -4.27 -14.39
CA ASP A 40 9.13 -5.17 -15.36
C ASP A 40 8.92 -4.72 -16.82
N GLN A 41 8.20 -3.61 -17.05
CA GLN A 41 7.80 -3.11 -18.37
C GLN A 41 8.01 -1.59 -18.48
N ILE A 42 9.26 -1.13 -18.44
CA ILE A 42 9.62 0.30 -18.36
C ILE A 42 9.04 1.13 -19.52
N ASP A 43 8.96 0.57 -20.72
CA ASP A 43 8.46 1.27 -21.92
C ASP A 43 6.96 1.65 -21.82
N ARG A 44 6.22 1.04 -20.90
CA ARG A 44 4.80 1.38 -20.65
C ARG A 44 4.62 2.71 -19.92
N TYR A 45 5.68 3.28 -19.35
CA TYR A 45 5.61 4.42 -18.42
C TYR A 45 6.57 5.56 -18.79
N PRO A 46 6.55 6.06 -20.05
CA PRO A 46 7.53 7.04 -20.55
C PRO A 46 7.45 8.40 -19.82
N ASN A 47 6.35 8.67 -19.13
CA ASN A 47 6.11 9.96 -18.48
C ASN A 47 6.49 9.96 -16.98
N TYR A 48 6.97 8.83 -16.45
CA TYR A 48 7.28 8.66 -15.03
C TYR A 48 8.75 8.28 -14.83
N LYS A 49 9.24 8.44 -13.60
CA LYS A 49 10.54 7.89 -13.21
C LYS A 49 10.38 6.38 -13.02
N THR A 50 10.85 5.60 -13.97
CA THR A 50 10.74 4.15 -13.92
C THR A 50 11.96 3.54 -13.26
N VAL A 51 11.74 2.47 -12.50
CA VAL A 51 12.77 1.62 -11.92
C VAL A 51 12.51 0.19 -12.37
N GLU A 52 13.46 -0.38 -13.10
CA GLU A 52 13.32 -1.73 -13.62
C GLU A 52 13.35 -2.78 -12.50
N LEU A 53 12.33 -3.62 -12.45
CA LEU A 53 12.27 -4.79 -11.59
C LEU A 53 13.01 -5.97 -12.26
N ASN A 54 14.31 -5.99 -12.11
CA ASN A 54 15.13 -7.11 -12.54
C ASN A 54 15.27 -8.12 -11.38
N THR A 55 14.30 -9.02 -11.26
CA THR A 55 14.15 -9.93 -10.13
C THR A 55 13.38 -11.19 -10.52
N ASP A 56 13.65 -12.31 -9.84
CA ASP A 56 12.88 -13.55 -9.93
C ASP A 56 11.58 -13.53 -9.10
N GLU A 57 11.29 -12.40 -8.46
CA GLU A 57 10.10 -12.27 -7.65
C GLU A 57 8.83 -12.09 -8.50
N VAL A 58 7.72 -12.60 -8.00
CA VAL A 58 6.41 -12.55 -8.68
C VAL A 58 5.34 -11.96 -7.76
N GLY A 59 4.39 -11.24 -8.34
CA GLY A 59 3.25 -10.68 -7.61
C GLY A 59 3.68 -9.71 -6.52
N TRP A 60 3.09 -9.86 -5.35
CA TRP A 60 3.31 -8.97 -4.18
C TRP A 60 4.75 -8.95 -3.66
N TRP A 61 5.57 -9.98 -3.93
CA TRP A 61 6.97 -10.01 -3.51
C TRP A 61 7.80 -8.89 -4.14
N ASN A 62 7.40 -8.40 -5.31
CA ASN A 62 8.04 -7.28 -5.98
C ASN A 62 7.93 -5.98 -5.18
N LYS A 63 6.92 -5.83 -4.32
CA LYS A 63 6.79 -4.67 -3.44
C LYS A 63 7.99 -4.53 -2.50
N LEU A 64 8.54 -5.64 -2.02
CA LEU A 64 9.70 -5.62 -1.11
C LEU A 64 10.96 -5.06 -1.76
N GLN A 65 11.02 -5.01 -3.11
CA GLN A 65 12.15 -4.41 -3.83
C GLN A 65 12.33 -2.91 -3.55
N MET A 66 11.27 -2.20 -3.14
CA MET A 66 11.40 -0.77 -2.81
C MET A 66 12.24 -0.52 -1.54
N PHE A 67 12.46 -1.54 -0.71
CA PHE A 67 13.34 -1.48 0.47
C PHE A 67 14.75 -2.00 0.20
N LYS A 68 15.02 -2.52 -1.01
CA LYS A 68 16.35 -3.00 -1.39
C LYS A 68 17.28 -1.82 -1.62
N PRO A 69 18.47 -1.79 -0.97
CA PRO A 69 19.45 -0.73 -1.19
C PRO A 69 19.78 -0.53 -2.68
N GLY A 70 19.82 0.72 -3.11
CA GLY A 70 20.18 1.10 -4.48
C GLY A 70 19.07 0.95 -5.53
N VAL A 71 17.87 0.51 -5.16
CA VAL A 71 16.72 0.43 -6.08
C VAL A 71 16.05 1.79 -6.24
N LEU A 72 15.81 2.47 -5.15
CA LEU A 72 15.28 3.84 -5.15
C LEU A 72 16.38 4.81 -4.72
N PRO A 73 16.40 6.06 -5.21
CA PRO A 73 17.22 7.12 -4.63
C PRO A 73 16.99 7.29 -3.14
N ASP A 74 18.01 7.71 -2.40
CA ASP A 74 17.87 7.94 -0.96
C ASP A 74 16.84 9.04 -0.67
N GLY A 75 15.92 8.76 0.24
CA GLY A 75 14.86 9.72 0.60
C GLY A 75 13.65 9.15 1.29
N GLU A 76 12.68 10.05 1.48
CA GLU A 76 11.37 9.76 2.05
C GLU A 76 10.39 9.42 0.93
N TYR A 77 9.58 8.39 1.16
CA TYR A 77 8.63 7.86 0.18
C TYR A 77 7.26 7.67 0.79
N LEU A 78 6.25 7.90 -0.04
CA LEU A 78 4.89 7.46 0.18
C LEU A 78 4.53 6.42 -0.88
N TYR A 79 4.27 5.21 -0.46
CA TYR A 79 3.87 4.10 -1.32
C TYR A 79 2.36 3.96 -1.34
N PHE A 80 1.82 3.68 -2.51
CA PHE A 80 0.43 3.28 -2.71
C PHE A 80 0.34 2.03 -3.59
N ASP A 81 -0.53 1.08 -3.21
CA ASP A 81 -1.04 0.09 -4.14
C ASP A 81 -1.85 0.77 -5.25
N LEU A 82 -1.93 0.13 -6.41
CA LEU A 82 -2.61 0.70 -7.57
C LEU A 82 -4.14 0.70 -7.44
N ASP A 83 -4.69 -0.13 -6.57
CA ASP A 83 -6.12 -0.27 -6.31
C ASP A 83 -6.61 0.52 -5.08
N VAL A 84 -5.94 1.61 -4.77
CA VAL A 84 -6.43 2.59 -3.79
C VAL A 84 -7.21 3.72 -4.46
N VAL A 85 -8.06 4.40 -3.70
CA VAL A 85 -8.72 5.63 -4.15
C VAL A 85 -8.47 6.75 -3.15
N ILE A 86 -7.76 7.80 -3.59
CA ILE A 86 -7.46 8.98 -2.78
C ILE A 86 -8.62 9.98 -2.94
N VAL A 87 -9.21 10.41 -1.84
CA VAL A 87 -10.44 11.22 -1.84
C VAL A 87 -10.28 12.60 -1.21
N ASP A 88 -9.21 12.83 -0.46
CA ASP A 88 -8.96 14.08 0.26
C ASP A 88 -7.45 14.36 0.32
N ASN A 89 -7.05 15.53 0.82
CA ASN A 89 -5.67 15.96 0.97
C ASN A 89 -4.85 14.94 1.78
N ILE A 90 -3.69 14.55 1.23
CA ILE A 90 -2.78 13.53 1.77
C ILE A 90 -1.47 14.10 2.31
N ASP A 91 -1.32 15.41 2.45
CA ASP A 91 -0.07 16.04 2.91
C ASP A 91 0.36 15.50 4.27
N CYS A 92 -0.58 15.25 5.17
CA CYS A 92 -0.31 14.66 6.47
C CYS A 92 0.32 13.24 6.42
N LEU A 93 0.16 12.50 5.32
CA LEU A 93 0.83 11.21 5.16
C LEU A 93 2.33 11.42 4.86
N PHE A 94 2.69 12.45 4.11
CA PHE A 94 4.08 12.82 3.87
C PHE A 94 4.76 13.39 5.12
N GLU A 95 4.02 14.16 5.90
CA GLU A 95 4.52 14.84 7.11
C GLU A 95 4.68 13.89 8.31
N HIS A 96 4.26 12.64 8.18
CA HIS A 96 4.41 11.64 9.25
C HIS A 96 5.90 11.35 9.51
N GLU A 97 6.33 11.38 10.77
CA GLU A 97 7.75 11.43 11.12
C GLU A 97 8.50 10.09 11.05
N SER A 98 7.79 8.95 11.09
CA SER A 98 8.40 7.62 11.14
C SER A 98 7.91 6.73 10.00
N PHE A 99 8.43 5.50 9.94
CA PHE A 99 7.78 4.48 9.12
C PHE A 99 6.33 4.35 9.55
N ALA A 100 5.41 4.37 8.60
CA ALA A 100 4.00 4.25 8.89
C ALA A 100 3.28 3.31 7.94
N ALA A 101 2.37 2.53 8.51
CA ALA A 101 1.39 1.70 7.84
C ALA A 101 0.07 1.81 8.59
N ILE A 102 -1.05 1.49 7.97
CA ILE A 102 -2.31 1.37 8.68
C ILE A 102 -2.40 -0.01 9.35
N ARG A 103 -3.03 -0.09 10.51
CA ARG A 103 -3.36 -1.39 11.11
C ARG A 103 -4.30 -2.16 10.21
N ASP A 104 -4.13 -3.48 10.11
CA ASP A 104 -4.94 -4.29 9.21
C ASP A 104 -6.44 -4.23 9.53
N PHE A 105 -7.24 -4.24 8.48
CA PHE A 105 -8.70 -4.14 8.56
C PHE A 105 -9.38 -5.46 8.90
N ILE A 106 -8.69 -6.57 8.65
CA ILE A 106 -9.31 -7.90 8.67
C ILE A 106 -9.04 -8.60 9.99
N ARG A 107 -7.79 -8.59 10.47
CA ARG A 107 -7.38 -9.42 11.59
C ARG A 107 -6.18 -8.84 12.36
N PRO A 108 -6.37 -7.79 13.12
CA PRO A 108 -5.25 -7.20 13.85
C PRO A 108 -4.63 -8.13 14.91
N ASN A 109 -5.29 -9.24 15.29
CA ASN A 109 -4.85 -10.10 16.39
C ASN A 109 -5.07 -11.62 16.16
N GLU A 110 -5.46 -12.06 14.98
CA GLU A 110 -5.69 -13.49 14.71
C GLU A 110 -4.52 -14.09 13.94
N GLY A 111 -3.37 -14.23 14.57
CA GLY A 111 -2.20 -14.79 13.93
C GLY A 111 -1.94 -16.25 14.30
N ILE A 112 -2.18 -17.17 13.36
CA ILE A 112 -1.50 -18.46 13.33
C ILE A 112 -0.08 -18.29 12.76
N LEU A 113 0.13 -17.21 12.01
CA LEU A 113 1.43 -16.78 11.48
C LEU A 113 1.81 -15.43 12.09
N PRO A 114 3.11 -15.12 12.23
CA PRO A 114 3.55 -13.80 12.67
C PRO A 114 2.92 -12.73 11.80
N GLY A 115 2.00 -12.04 12.37
CA GLY A 115 1.41 -10.77 12.10
C GLY A 115 1.09 -10.38 10.67
N ALA A 116 -0.19 -10.35 10.33
CA ALA A 116 -0.69 -9.38 9.38
C ALA A 116 -1.31 -8.19 10.16
N GLU A 117 -0.60 -7.66 11.14
CA GLU A 117 -1.11 -6.57 11.99
C GLU A 117 -1.22 -5.24 11.27
N TYR A 118 -0.45 -5.09 10.20
CA TYR A 118 -0.42 -3.89 9.36
C TYR A 118 -0.78 -4.22 7.92
N ASN A 119 -1.62 -3.39 7.32
CA ASN A 119 -1.89 -3.45 5.88
C ASN A 119 -0.81 -2.67 5.12
N SER A 120 -0.31 -3.24 4.03
CA SER A 120 0.81 -2.71 3.25
C SER A 120 0.39 -1.92 2.00
N SER A 121 -0.91 -1.60 1.86
CA SER A 121 -1.39 -0.91 0.65
C SER A 121 -1.05 0.58 0.60
N THR A 122 -0.69 1.18 1.74
CA THR A 122 -0.16 2.53 1.83
C THR A 122 0.90 2.56 2.93
N LEU A 123 2.10 3.01 2.56
CA LEU A 123 3.26 3.05 3.47
C LEU A 123 3.96 4.39 3.36
N ARG A 124 4.39 4.94 4.48
CA ARG A 124 5.37 6.03 4.53
C ARG A 124 6.67 5.45 5.07
N PHE A 125 7.78 5.70 4.36
CA PHE A 125 9.07 5.15 4.76
C PHE A 125 10.25 5.99 4.24
N ASN A 126 11.38 5.90 4.95
CA ASN A 126 12.67 6.31 4.45
C ASN A 126 13.39 5.05 3.93
N ASN A 127 13.80 5.02 2.66
CA ASN A 127 14.35 3.80 2.06
C ASN A 127 15.68 3.35 2.66
N THR A 128 16.52 4.26 3.11
CA THR A 128 17.81 3.92 3.74
C THR A 128 17.62 3.33 5.14
N GLN A 129 16.64 3.83 5.89
CA GLN A 129 16.30 3.32 7.22
C GLN A 129 15.51 2.01 7.17
N SER A 130 14.73 1.80 6.09
CA SER A 130 13.83 0.66 5.94
C SER A 130 14.47 -0.57 5.27
N LYS A 131 15.75 -0.50 4.90
CA LYS A 131 16.47 -1.61 4.26
C LYS A 131 16.40 -2.93 5.04
N GLY A 132 16.29 -2.86 6.37
CA GLY A 132 16.14 -4.03 7.23
C GLY A 132 14.91 -4.88 6.91
N ILE A 133 13.85 -4.30 6.31
CA ILE A 133 12.68 -5.05 5.85
C ILE A 133 13.07 -5.98 4.69
N TYR A 134 13.84 -5.49 3.73
CA TYR A 134 14.34 -6.32 2.62
C TYR A 134 15.32 -7.38 3.10
N GLU A 135 16.26 -7.01 3.97
CA GLU A 135 17.22 -7.94 4.57
C GLU A 135 16.49 -9.05 5.35
N HIS A 136 15.47 -8.69 6.12
CA HIS A 136 14.61 -9.64 6.84
C HIS A 136 13.91 -10.63 5.88
N TYR A 137 13.39 -10.14 4.76
CA TYR A 137 12.80 -10.97 3.74
C TYR A 137 13.82 -11.94 3.12
N ILE A 138 14.95 -11.44 2.64
CA ILE A 138 15.94 -12.21 1.91
C ILE A 138 16.55 -13.31 2.79
N ASN A 139 16.87 -12.98 4.04
CA ASN A 139 17.45 -13.95 5.00
C ASN A 139 16.48 -15.10 5.35
N ASN A 140 15.18 -14.86 5.20
CA ASN A 140 14.14 -15.85 5.50
C ASN A 140 13.29 -16.20 4.26
N ARG A 141 13.77 -15.93 3.05
CA ARG A 141 13.01 -16.03 1.79
C ARG A 141 12.33 -17.38 1.61
N LYS A 142 13.06 -18.47 1.87
CA LYS A 142 12.50 -19.82 1.76
C LYS A 142 11.32 -20.01 2.71
N MET A 143 11.46 -19.62 3.96
CA MET A 143 10.40 -19.71 4.97
C MET A 143 9.16 -18.95 4.52
N TRP A 144 9.31 -17.69 4.06
CA TRP A 144 8.20 -16.87 3.58
C TRP A 144 7.49 -17.49 2.37
N LYS A 145 8.24 -18.05 1.42
CA LYS A 145 7.69 -18.76 0.25
C LYS A 145 6.95 -20.03 0.64
N ASP A 146 7.43 -20.77 1.63
CA ASP A 146 6.74 -21.95 2.15
C ASP A 146 5.42 -21.55 2.87
N PHE A 147 5.40 -20.43 3.60
CA PHE A 147 4.20 -19.90 4.24
C PHE A 147 3.14 -19.41 3.26
N GLN A 148 3.51 -19.03 2.04
CA GLN A 148 2.58 -18.60 0.99
C GLN A 148 1.48 -19.64 0.70
N LYS A 149 1.71 -20.90 1.01
CA LYS A 149 0.75 -21.99 0.83
C LYS A 149 -0.30 -22.06 1.95
N GLN A 150 -0.16 -21.27 3.00
CA GLN A 150 -1.06 -21.30 4.15
C GLN A 150 -2.23 -20.35 3.97
N VAL A 151 -3.37 -20.73 4.55
CA VAL A 151 -4.56 -19.88 4.60
C VAL A 151 -4.25 -18.63 5.43
N HIS A 152 -4.72 -17.47 4.95
CA HIS A 152 -4.52 -16.16 5.60
C HIS A 152 -3.08 -15.62 5.57
N PHE A 153 -2.27 -16.05 4.64
CA PHE A 153 -1.01 -15.43 4.34
C PHE A 153 -1.19 -14.34 3.26
N PHE A 154 -0.70 -13.13 3.53
CA PHE A 154 -0.88 -11.94 2.70
C PHE A 154 0.46 -11.40 2.13
N GLY A 155 1.43 -12.28 1.94
CA GLY A 155 2.68 -12.00 1.24
C GLY A 155 3.56 -10.95 1.92
N ASP A 156 3.82 -9.86 1.19
CA ASP A 156 4.63 -8.75 1.67
C ASP A 156 4.11 -8.13 2.96
N GLN A 157 2.79 -8.10 3.16
CA GLN A 157 2.17 -7.59 4.39
C GLN A 157 2.63 -8.36 5.63
N ASN A 158 2.76 -9.70 5.54
CA ASN A 158 3.25 -10.51 6.65
C ASN A 158 4.72 -10.23 6.96
N VAL A 159 5.56 -10.08 5.94
CA VAL A 159 6.98 -9.76 6.12
C VAL A 159 7.15 -8.41 6.79
N ILE A 160 6.45 -7.38 6.30
CA ILE A 160 6.49 -6.04 6.85
C ILE A 160 5.98 -6.05 8.30
N SER A 161 4.81 -6.64 8.56
CA SER A 161 4.25 -6.71 9.91
C SER A 161 5.17 -7.41 10.90
N HIS A 162 5.77 -8.54 10.48
CA HIS A 162 6.71 -9.27 11.33
C HIS A 162 7.95 -8.42 11.67
N TYR A 163 8.48 -7.70 10.69
CA TYR A 163 9.59 -6.78 10.93
C TYR A 163 9.20 -5.66 11.90
N LEU A 164 8.06 -5.00 11.67
CA LEU A 164 7.58 -3.92 12.54
C LEU A 164 7.35 -4.38 13.98
N ASN A 165 6.81 -5.58 14.17
CA ASN A 165 6.62 -6.16 15.49
C ASN A 165 7.93 -6.48 16.21
N SER A 166 8.97 -6.87 15.45
CA SER A 166 10.31 -7.11 15.98
C SER A 166 11.03 -5.81 16.39
N TYR A 167 10.63 -4.68 15.80
CA TYR A 167 11.22 -3.36 16.03
C TYR A 167 10.13 -2.31 16.34
N PRO A 168 9.48 -2.36 17.52
CA PRO A 168 8.29 -1.55 17.81
C PRO A 168 8.55 -0.03 17.81
N ASN A 169 9.80 0.39 18.08
CA ASN A 169 10.18 1.81 18.06
C ASN A 169 10.51 2.33 16.66
N PHE A 170 10.50 1.48 15.64
CA PHE A 170 10.83 1.84 14.27
C PHE A 170 9.67 2.54 13.55
N HIS A 171 8.45 2.36 14.01
CA HIS A 171 7.27 2.82 13.30
C HIS A 171 6.21 3.42 14.23
N THR A 172 5.36 4.26 13.63
CA THR A 172 4.12 4.75 14.25
C THR A 172 2.99 4.54 13.24
N PRO A 173 1.92 3.81 13.58
CA PRO A 173 0.82 3.60 12.65
C PRO A 173 0.15 4.91 12.22
N PHE A 174 -0.33 4.98 10.99
CA PHE A 174 -1.24 6.05 10.60
C PHE A 174 -2.48 6.04 11.50
N PRO A 175 -3.07 7.23 11.79
CA PRO A 175 -4.36 7.31 12.45
C PRO A 175 -5.42 6.46 11.73
N ASP A 176 -6.15 5.66 12.49
CA ASP A 176 -7.08 4.67 11.96
C ASP A 176 -8.15 5.25 11.01
N GLN A 177 -8.52 6.54 11.18
CA GLN A 177 -9.52 7.21 10.35
C GLN A 177 -9.00 7.69 8.99
N TRP A 178 -7.68 7.82 8.77
CA TRP A 178 -7.13 8.35 7.53
C TRP A 178 -7.24 7.39 6.36
N LEU A 179 -7.12 6.09 6.65
CA LEU A 179 -7.21 5.03 5.66
C LEU A 179 -8.31 4.05 6.06
N TRP A 180 -9.12 3.64 5.10
CA TRP A 180 -10.18 2.67 5.38
C TRP A 180 -10.31 1.65 4.26
N SER A 181 -10.87 0.49 4.59
CA SER A 181 -11.17 -0.55 3.61
C SER A 181 -12.53 -0.32 2.98
N TYR A 182 -12.60 -0.42 1.66
CA TYR A 182 -13.86 -0.43 0.92
C TYR A 182 -14.84 -1.48 1.47
N LYS A 183 -14.33 -2.64 1.86
CA LYS A 183 -15.14 -3.78 2.32
C LYS A 183 -15.36 -3.85 3.82
N LYS A 184 -14.47 -3.27 4.62
CA LYS A 184 -14.43 -3.47 6.09
C LYS A 184 -14.59 -2.17 6.88
N GLY A 185 -14.54 -1.02 6.21
CA GLY A 185 -14.61 0.28 6.88
C GLY A 185 -13.31 0.69 7.56
N VAL A 186 -13.42 1.53 8.58
CA VAL A 186 -12.31 1.99 9.40
C VAL A 186 -11.82 0.85 10.30
N THR A 187 -10.51 0.80 10.54
CA THR A 187 -9.84 -0.30 11.23
C THR A 187 -10.39 -0.62 12.61
N ARG A 188 -10.14 -1.85 13.02
CA ARG A 188 -10.28 -2.38 14.36
C ARG A 188 -11.66 -2.64 14.86
N GLY A 189 -12.27 -3.67 14.34
CA GLY A 189 -13.19 -4.45 15.17
C GLY A 189 -14.32 -3.70 15.91
N ARG A 190 -14.26 -2.38 15.96
CA ARG A 190 -15.35 -1.60 16.54
C ARG A 190 -16.65 -1.77 15.76
N HIS A 191 -16.52 -2.25 14.52
CA HIS A 191 -17.62 -2.57 13.62
C HIS A 191 -17.53 -4.00 13.08
N ALA A 192 -16.72 -4.86 13.67
CA ALA A 192 -16.63 -6.27 13.24
C ALA A 192 -17.96 -7.01 13.36
N GLY A 193 -18.92 -6.49 14.10
CA GLY A 193 -20.30 -7.01 14.17
C GLY A 193 -21.25 -6.41 13.13
N ASP A 194 -20.95 -5.22 12.61
CA ASP A 194 -21.79 -4.58 11.60
C ASP A 194 -21.29 -4.91 10.21
N ARG A 195 -21.62 -6.10 9.75
CA ARG A 195 -21.41 -6.53 8.36
C ARG A 195 -22.44 -5.89 7.42
N SER A 196 -23.04 -4.76 7.79
CA SER A 196 -23.97 -4.07 6.93
C SER A 196 -23.26 -3.72 5.63
N GLN A 197 -23.89 -3.99 4.50
CA GLN A 197 -23.41 -3.81 3.12
C GLN A 197 -23.14 -2.34 2.73
N MET A 198 -22.84 -1.49 3.69
CA MET A 198 -22.80 -0.03 3.53
C MET A 198 -21.41 0.55 3.48
N PHE A 199 -20.35 -0.20 3.82
CA PHE A 199 -19.00 0.37 3.96
C PHE A 199 -18.44 1.00 2.69
N GLY A 200 -18.71 0.42 1.53
CA GLY A 200 -18.26 0.99 0.25
C GLY A 200 -19.05 2.20 -0.24
N ARG A 201 -20.17 2.57 0.40
CA ARG A 201 -21.05 3.64 -0.10
C ARG A 201 -20.68 5.03 0.38
N TRP A 202 -19.90 5.16 1.44
CA TRP A 202 -19.59 6.43 2.08
C TRP A 202 -18.09 6.61 2.29
N ILE A 203 -17.65 7.86 2.23
CA ILE A 203 -16.33 8.26 2.70
C ILE A 203 -16.47 8.52 4.21
N PRO A 204 -15.69 7.82 5.08
CA PRO A 204 -15.68 8.10 6.51
C PRO A 204 -15.22 9.53 6.80
N HIS A 205 -15.70 10.13 7.88
CA HIS A 205 -15.23 11.44 8.31
C HIS A 205 -13.71 11.40 8.58
N GLY A 206 -12.97 12.31 7.92
CA GLY A 206 -11.51 12.36 7.99
C GLY A 206 -10.79 11.31 7.14
N GLY A 207 -11.52 10.47 6.38
CA GLY A 207 -10.95 9.50 5.47
C GLY A 207 -10.26 10.17 4.28
N LYS A 208 -9.04 9.71 3.97
CA LYS A 208 -8.21 10.25 2.90
C LYS A 208 -7.94 9.24 1.79
N VAL A 209 -7.73 7.97 2.15
CA VAL A 209 -7.42 6.91 1.20
C VAL A 209 -8.27 5.68 1.47
N CYS A 210 -9.04 5.26 0.46
CA CYS A 210 -9.79 4.01 0.46
C CYS A 210 -8.94 2.89 -0.13
N ILE A 211 -8.86 1.76 0.55
CA ILE A 211 -8.10 0.58 0.15
C ILE A 211 -9.05 -0.50 -0.36
N PHE A 212 -8.83 -0.93 -1.62
CA PHE A 212 -9.57 -1.99 -2.29
C PHE A 212 -8.73 -3.27 -2.29
N HIS A 213 -8.65 -3.96 -1.17
CA HIS A 213 -7.88 -5.20 -1.08
C HIS A 213 -8.63 -6.39 -1.71
N GLY A 214 -8.18 -6.84 -2.87
CA GLY A 214 -8.85 -7.89 -3.64
C GLY A 214 -10.12 -7.38 -4.34
N GLU A 215 -11.07 -8.27 -4.64
CA GLU A 215 -12.31 -7.88 -5.30
C GLU A 215 -13.38 -7.34 -4.34
N PRO A 216 -14.20 -6.35 -4.79
CA PRO A 216 -14.07 -5.68 -6.08
C PRO A 216 -12.86 -4.74 -6.13
N ASN A 217 -12.32 -4.51 -7.34
CA ASN A 217 -11.40 -3.41 -7.61
C ASN A 217 -12.19 -2.10 -7.86
N PRO A 218 -11.56 -0.92 -7.80
CA PRO A 218 -12.26 0.35 -8.05
C PRO A 218 -13.00 0.41 -9.39
N GLU A 219 -12.44 -0.14 -10.47
CA GLU A 219 -13.09 -0.18 -11.79
C GLU A 219 -14.40 -0.95 -11.81
N GLN A 220 -14.55 -1.96 -10.96
CA GLN A 220 -15.75 -2.81 -10.90
C GLN A 220 -16.94 -2.11 -10.23
N VAL A 221 -16.69 -1.00 -9.51
CA VAL A 221 -17.71 -0.27 -8.77
C VAL A 221 -17.85 1.19 -9.19
N VAL A 222 -17.05 1.64 -10.14
CA VAL A 222 -16.97 3.05 -10.55
C VAL A 222 -18.30 3.59 -11.06
N ASP A 223 -19.13 2.78 -11.68
CA ASP A 223 -20.43 3.20 -12.18
C ASP A 223 -21.53 3.17 -11.12
N ASP A 224 -21.36 2.35 -10.08
CA ASP A 224 -22.37 2.17 -9.02
C ASP A 224 -22.11 3.08 -7.81
N VAL A 225 -20.88 3.54 -7.61
CA VAL A 225 -20.47 4.30 -6.43
C VAL A 225 -19.97 5.69 -6.83
N ALA A 226 -20.82 6.68 -6.64
CA ALA A 226 -20.60 8.05 -7.11
C ALA A 226 -19.27 8.67 -6.65
N TRP A 227 -18.83 8.44 -5.41
CA TRP A 227 -17.56 8.96 -4.94
C TRP A 227 -16.37 8.26 -5.59
N VAL A 228 -16.45 6.96 -5.89
CA VAL A 228 -15.40 6.25 -6.63
C VAL A 228 -15.29 6.86 -8.03
N LYS A 229 -16.42 7.05 -8.74
CA LYS A 229 -16.48 7.70 -10.05
C LYS A 229 -15.85 9.09 -10.04
N LYS A 230 -16.09 9.86 -8.97
CA LYS A 230 -15.55 11.22 -8.80
C LYS A 230 -14.03 11.21 -8.61
N HIS A 231 -13.49 10.27 -7.83
CA HIS A 231 -12.11 10.34 -7.35
C HIS A 231 -11.14 9.41 -8.10
N PHE A 232 -11.58 8.24 -8.59
CA PHE A 232 -10.76 7.26 -9.29
C PHE A 232 -10.58 7.63 -10.78
N ARG A 233 -9.81 8.71 -11.06
CA ARG A 233 -9.59 9.23 -12.41
C ARG A 233 -8.26 9.96 -12.55
#